data_af0be0289c1a4622aa92c7f24a708c0d
#
_entry.id   af0be0289c1a4622aa92c7f24a708c0d
#
_cell.length_a   1.000
_cell.length_b   1.000
_cell.length_c   1.000
_cell.angle_alpha   90.00
_cell.angle_beta   90.00
_cell.angle_gamma   90.00
#
_symmetry.space_group_name_H-M   'P 1'
#
loop_
_entity.id
_entity.type
_entity.pdbx_description
1 polymer ?
#
loop_
_entity_poly.entity_id
_entity_poly.type
_entity_poly.pdbx_seq_one_letter_code
_entity_poly.pdbx_strand_id
1 'polypeptide(L)'
;MLPVPMMMIKDQPTFHHLSESILIRLGYPTELMIHSHDLIEAEQLLQQHLPNLILIDLCLDQSERISFIRKIKKVHPDAHIIVVLAQQETSLLFAAIQAGVQGYIFYEHTEAEIFNHIKTILRGGAPIHDALAQYILSYQLGFHKTQSTTKINQPIQLTAIEHDILKLISDGLSPQHIAQQMTVALYKIEGHIRNIYQKITYL
;
A
#
# COMPACT_ATOMS: atom_id res chain seq x y z
N MET A 1 24.13 -2.47 10.15
CA MET A 1 23.27 -2.72 8.99
C MET A 1 23.71 -1.74 7.92
N LEU A 2 24.05 -2.20 6.73
CA LEU A 2 24.36 -1.28 5.62
C LEU A 2 23.07 -0.51 5.27
N PRO A 3 23.14 0.80 5.05
CA PRO A 3 21.97 1.56 4.62
C PRO A 3 21.50 1.04 3.25
N VAL A 4 20.21 0.80 3.14
CA VAL A 4 19.60 0.25 1.92
C VAL A 4 18.92 1.39 1.18
N PRO A 5 19.08 1.51 -0.15
CA PRO A 5 18.47 2.59 -0.92
C PRO A 5 16.94 2.50 -0.94
N MET A 6 16.30 3.66 -1.11
CA MET A 6 14.90 3.78 -1.44
C MET A 6 14.72 4.41 -2.81
N MET A 7 13.59 4.15 -3.47
CA MET A 7 13.28 4.73 -4.78
C MET A 7 11.95 5.46 -4.75
N MET A 8 11.90 6.63 -5.39
CA MET A 8 10.68 7.37 -5.66
C MET A 8 10.44 7.48 -7.16
N ILE A 9 9.28 7.04 -7.61
CA ILE A 9 8.84 7.11 -9.00
C ILE A 9 7.70 8.12 -9.08
N LYS A 10 8.00 9.31 -9.62
CA LYS A 10 7.07 10.44 -9.68
C LYS A 10 7.27 11.29 -10.93
N ASP A 11 6.20 11.63 -11.63
CA ASP A 11 6.25 12.47 -12.85
C ASP A 11 6.25 13.96 -12.53
N GLN A 12 5.75 14.37 -11.37
CA GLN A 12 5.61 15.78 -10.99
C GLN A 12 5.96 16.01 -9.52
N PRO A 13 6.28 17.26 -9.12
CA PRO A 13 6.54 17.63 -7.74
C PRO A 13 5.26 17.63 -6.86
N THR A 14 4.31 16.76 -7.14
CA THR A 14 3.00 16.68 -6.48
C THR A 14 3.04 16.22 -5.03
N PHE A 15 4.18 15.75 -4.58
CA PHE A 15 4.40 15.35 -3.19
C PHE A 15 4.81 16.54 -2.30
N HIS A 16 3.93 17.52 -2.14
CA HIS A 16 4.22 18.68 -1.29
C HIS A 16 4.45 18.33 0.19
N HIS A 17 3.89 17.19 0.66
CA HIS A 17 3.99 16.77 2.07
C HIS A 17 4.97 15.63 2.31
N LEU A 18 5.46 14.94 1.27
CA LEU A 18 6.55 13.97 1.41
C LEU A 18 7.88 14.69 1.30
N SER A 19 8.27 15.38 2.36
CA SER A 19 9.57 16.03 2.43
C SER A 19 10.68 14.98 2.62
N GLU A 20 11.85 15.23 2.05
CA GLU A 20 13.04 14.41 2.30
C GLU A 20 13.32 14.27 3.80
N SER A 21 12.91 15.26 4.61
CA SER A 21 13.03 15.24 6.06
C SER A 21 12.32 14.03 6.72
N ILE A 22 11.16 13.61 6.19
CA ILE A 22 10.44 12.43 6.67
C ILE A 22 11.28 11.16 6.41
N LEU A 23 11.85 11.05 5.22
CA LEU A 23 12.63 9.89 4.81
C LEU A 23 13.93 9.80 5.58
N ILE A 24 14.60 10.94 5.81
CA ILE A 24 15.80 11.02 6.67
C ILE A 24 15.46 10.54 8.09
N ARG A 25 14.36 10.98 8.67
CA ARG A 25 13.89 10.55 10.00
C ARG A 25 13.55 9.05 10.06
N LEU A 26 13.18 8.45 8.92
CA LEU A 26 12.96 7.01 8.78
C LEU A 26 14.24 6.21 8.56
N GLY A 27 15.39 6.88 8.42
CA GLY A 27 16.71 6.27 8.28
C GLY A 27 17.20 6.16 6.84
N TYR A 28 16.59 6.87 5.89
CA TYR A 28 17.04 6.96 4.50
C TYR A 28 17.81 8.27 4.29
N PRO A 29 19.15 8.26 4.25
CA PRO A 29 19.95 9.45 3.94
C PRO A 29 19.76 9.84 2.47
N THR A 30 19.93 11.12 2.16
CA THR A 30 19.71 11.69 0.83
C THR A 30 20.49 10.98 -0.26
N GLU A 31 21.71 10.52 0.04
CA GLU A 31 22.60 9.83 -0.90
C GLU A 31 22.08 8.45 -1.35
N LEU A 32 21.09 7.92 -0.63
CA LEU A 32 20.44 6.64 -0.93
C LEU A 32 19.00 6.81 -1.43
N MET A 33 18.58 8.04 -1.69
CA MET A 33 17.29 8.34 -2.31
C MET A 33 17.45 8.38 -3.83
N ILE A 34 16.87 7.41 -4.51
CA ILE A 34 16.87 7.29 -5.96
C ILE A 34 15.56 7.89 -6.48
N HIS A 35 15.67 8.80 -7.42
CA HIS A 35 14.51 9.44 -8.05
C HIS A 35 14.41 9.00 -9.50
N SER A 36 13.21 8.67 -9.94
CA SER A 36 12.88 8.42 -11.33
C SER A 36 11.66 9.24 -11.73
N HIS A 37 11.68 9.75 -12.94
CA HIS A 37 10.62 10.57 -13.50
C HIS A 37 9.64 9.76 -14.36
N ASP A 38 10.06 8.60 -14.85
CA ASP A 38 9.23 7.70 -15.65
C ASP A 38 9.50 6.22 -15.33
N LEU A 39 8.68 5.33 -15.91
CA LEU A 39 8.78 3.89 -15.67
C LEU A 39 9.98 3.24 -16.38
N ILE A 40 10.47 3.83 -17.49
CA ILE A 40 11.60 3.31 -18.25
C ILE A 40 12.89 3.54 -17.46
N GLU A 41 13.09 4.77 -16.97
CA GLU A 41 14.19 5.11 -16.08
C GLU A 41 14.12 4.29 -14.79
N ALA A 42 12.93 4.17 -14.19
CA ALA A 42 12.74 3.36 -12.99
C ALA A 42 13.18 1.91 -13.18
N GLU A 43 12.87 1.30 -14.33
CA GLU A 43 13.27 -0.08 -14.63
C GLU A 43 14.78 -0.22 -14.72
N GLN A 44 15.47 0.73 -15.35
CA GLN A 44 16.94 0.74 -15.45
C GLN A 44 17.60 0.88 -14.07
N LEU A 45 17.09 1.79 -13.25
CA LEU A 45 17.57 2.02 -11.89
C LEU A 45 17.33 0.81 -10.97
N LEU A 46 16.20 0.12 -11.12
CA LEU A 46 15.90 -1.11 -10.37
C LEU A 46 16.87 -2.25 -10.69
N GLN A 47 17.45 -2.30 -11.91
CA GLN A 47 18.47 -3.28 -12.27
C GLN A 47 19.84 -2.97 -11.64
N GLN A 48 20.12 -1.68 -11.38
CA GLN A 48 21.40 -1.21 -10.82
C GLN A 48 21.37 -1.17 -9.28
N HIS A 49 20.21 -0.94 -8.71
CA HIS A 49 20.01 -0.75 -7.29
C HIS A 49 18.95 -1.73 -6.76
N LEU A 50 19.10 -2.13 -5.51
CA LEU A 50 18.14 -3.02 -4.82
C LEU A 50 17.43 -2.24 -3.71
N PRO A 51 16.49 -1.34 -4.04
CA PRO A 51 15.79 -0.57 -3.03
C PRO A 51 14.89 -1.47 -2.18
N ASN A 52 14.90 -1.25 -0.86
CA ASN A 52 13.99 -1.96 0.04
C ASN A 52 12.64 -1.26 0.21
N LEU A 53 12.56 0.01 -0.19
CA LEU A 53 11.35 0.82 -0.18
C LEU A 53 11.19 1.51 -1.53
N ILE A 54 10.01 1.36 -2.14
CA ILE A 54 9.67 1.99 -3.42
C ILE A 54 8.37 2.75 -3.24
N LEU A 55 8.40 4.05 -3.51
CA LEU A 55 7.23 4.92 -3.53
C LEU A 55 6.82 5.17 -4.97
N ILE A 56 5.57 4.89 -5.32
CA ILE A 56 5.04 5.04 -6.69
C ILE A 56 3.83 5.95 -6.67
N ASP A 57 3.92 7.06 -7.37
CA ASP A 57 2.79 7.95 -7.61
C ASP A 57 1.84 7.32 -8.65
N LEU A 58 0.55 7.24 -8.35
CA LEU A 58 -0.48 6.70 -9.25
C LEU A 58 -1.32 7.78 -9.95
N CYS A 59 -0.88 9.03 -9.95
CA CYS A 59 -1.63 10.15 -10.55
C CYS A 59 -1.85 9.99 -12.05
N LEU A 60 -0.86 9.46 -12.77
CA LEU A 60 -0.90 9.29 -14.24
C LEU A 60 -0.68 7.81 -14.61
N ASP A 61 -1.15 7.42 -15.80
CA ASP A 61 -0.91 6.10 -16.40
C ASP A 61 -1.16 4.92 -15.46
N GLN A 62 -2.29 4.95 -14.75
CA GLN A 62 -2.64 4.04 -13.66
C GLN A 62 -2.49 2.55 -14.06
N SER A 63 -2.90 2.18 -15.27
CA SER A 63 -2.83 0.80 -15.77
C SER A 63 -1.40 0.32 -15.98
N GLU A 64 -0.53 1.19 -16.51
CA GLU A 64 0.88 0.87 -16.72
C GLU A 64 1.62 0.76 -15.39
N ARG A 65 1.33 1.67 -14.44
CA ARG A 65 1.91 1.64 -13.10
C ARG A 65 1.49 0.40 -12.30
N ILE A 66 0.24 -0.02 -12.37
CA ILE A 66 -0.22 -1.28 -11.77
C ILE A 66 0.50 -2.48 -12.40
N SER A 67 0.69 -2.49 -13.71
CA SER A 67 1.45 -3.53 -14.40
C SER A 67 2.93 -3.53 -13.99
N PHE A 68 3.51 -2.35 -13.82
CA PHE A 68 4.88 -2.17 -13.36
C PHE A 68 5.08 -2.65 -11.91
N ILE A 69 4.12 -2.37 -11.01
CA ILE A 69 4.13 -2.91 -9.64
C ILE A 69 4.20 -4.44 -9.66
N ARG A 70 3.39 -5.12 -10.49
CA ARG A 70 3.44 -6.59 -10.62
C ARG A 70 4.81 -7.07 -11.11
N LYS A 71 5.45 -6.32 -12.03
CA LYS A 71 6.79 -6.62 -12.53
C LYS A 71 7.84 -6.49 -11.43
N ILE A 72 7.80 -5.39 -10.66
CA ILE A 72 8.70 -5.20 -9.52
C ILE A 72 8.56 -6.35 -8.53
N LYS A 73 7.34 -6.73 -8.14
CA LYS A 73 7.11 -7.80 -7.16
C LYS A 73 7.60 -9.17 -7.61
N LYS A 74 7.71 -9.42 -8.92
CA LYS A 74 8.31 -10.65 -9.45
C LYS A 74 9.84 -10.67 -9.31
N VAL A 75 10.49 -9.51 -9.49
CA VAL A 75 11.95 -9.39 -9.51
C VAL A 75 12.50 -9.06 -8.11
N HIS A 76 11.78 -8.24 -7.34
CA HIS A 76 12.12 -7.77 -6.00
C HIS A 76 10.99 -8.09 -5.01
N PRO A 77 10.75 -9.36 -4.65
CA PRO A 77 9.62 -9.76 -3.81
C PRO A 77 9.66 -9.14 -2.41
N ASP A 78 10.85 -8.88 -1.87
CA ASP A 78 11.06 -8.36 -0.52
C ASP A 78 10.97 -6.82 -0.45
N ALA A 79 10.97 -6.11 -1.58
CA ALA A 79 10.83 -4.67 -1.59
C ALA A 79 9.44 -4.24 -1.09
N HIS A 80 9.41 -3.28 -0.16
CA HIS A 80 8.18 -2.63 0.26
C HIS A 80 7.74 -1.62 -0.81
N ILE A 81 6.57 -1.83 -1.40
CA ILE A 81 5.99 -0.91 -2.36
C ILE A 81 4.84 -0.16 -1.69
N ILE A 82 4.92 1.16 -1.71
CA ILE A 82 3.89 2.07 -1.23
C ILE A 82 3.42 2.91 -2.41
N VAL A 83 2.12 2.96 -2.62
CA VAL A 83 1.53 3.83 -3.65
C VAL A 83 1.05 5.14 -3.06
N VAL A 84 1.09 6.18 -3.87
CA VAL A 84 0.56 7.49 -3.54
C VAL A 84 -0.55 7.83 -4.52
N LEU A 85 -1.69 8.27 -3.97
CA LEU A 85 -2.91 8.49 -4.74
C LEU A 85 -3.86 9.42 -3.97
N ALA A 86 -4.93 9.85 -4.63
CA ALA A 86 -5.99 10.62 -3.97
C ALA A 86 -6.89 9.71 -3.11
N GLN A 87 -7.45 10.23 -2.02
CA GLN A 87 -8.24 9.45 -1.06
C GLN A 87 -9.50 8.83 -1.68
N GLN A 88 -10.11 9.48 -2.67
CA GLN A 88 -11.32 8.99 -3.35
C GLN A 88 -11.06 7.80 -4.31
N GLU A 89 -9.81 7.46 -4.62
CA GLU A 89 -9.47 6.43 -5.61
C GLU A 89 -9.37 5.02 -5.00
N THR A 90 -10.38 4.64 -4.21
CA THR A 90 -10.40 3.35 -3.49
C THR A 90 -10.31 2.13 -4.42
N SER A 91 -10.92 2.17 -5.60
CA SER A 91 -10.86 1.08 -6.59
C SER A 91 -9.43 0.91 -7.15
N LEU A 92 -8.73 2.02 -7.40
CA LEU A 92 -7.33 2.00 -7.83
C LEU A 92 -6.42 1.47 -6.71
N LEU A 93 -6.65 1.91 -5.47
CA LEU A 93 -5.94 1.39 -4.30
C LEU A 93 -6.14 -0.13 -4.17
N PHE A 94 -7.36 -0.62 -4.34
CA PHE A 94 -7.63 -2.07 -4.31
C PHE A 94 -6.87 -2.81 -5.42
N ALA A 95 -6.85 -2.28 -6.66
CA ALA A 95 -6.08 -2.85 -7.76
C ALA A 95 -4.56 -2.83 -7.49
N ALA A 96 -4.05 -1.81 -6.81
CA ALA A 96 -2.66 -1.73 -6.39
C ALA A 96 -2.34 -2.82 -5.34
N ILE A 97 -3.22 -3.06 -4.36
CA ILE A 97 -3.06 -4.15 -3.38
C ILE A 97 -3.07 -5.50 -4.08
N GLN A 98 -3.95 -5.74 -5.06
CA GLN A 98 -3.93 -6.94 -5.90
C GLN A 98 -2.61 -7.10 -6.67
N ALA A 99 -1.95 -6.00 -7.01
CA ALA A 99 -0.63 -6.03 -7.66
C ALA A 99 0.53 -6.30 -6.68
N GLY A 100 0.27 -6.31 -5.36
CA GLY A 100 1.25 -6.66 -4.32
C GLY A 100 1.81 -5.49 -3.53
N VAL A 101 1.14 -4.33 -3.51
CA VAL A 101 1.53 -3.20 -2.63
C VAL A 101 1.28 -3.53 -1.17
N GLN A 102 2.16 -3.09 -0.30
CA GLN A 102 2.02 -3.27 1.15
C GLN A 102 1.37 -2.08 1.85
N GLY A 103 1.22 -0.96 1.16
CA GLY A 103 0.58 0.19 1.75
C GLY A 103 0.39 1.36 0.80
N TYR A 104 -0.15 2.43 1.32
CA TYR A 104 -0.49 3.63 0.56
C TYR A 104 -0.29 4.89 1.38
N ILE A 105 -0.19 6.00 0.67
CA ILE A 105 -0.20 7.37 1.20
C ILE A 105 -1.21 8.16 0.35
N PHE A 106 -2.06 8.94 1.00
CA PHE A 106 -2.92 9.88 0.29
C PHE A 106 -2.22 11.24 0.15
N TYR A 107 -2.51 11.96 -0.94
CA TYR A 107 -2.00 13.31 -1.13
C TYR A 107 -2.43 14.25 0.00
N GLU A 108 -3.57 13.98 0.61
CA GLU A 108 -4.18 14.74 1.70
C GLU A 108 -3.56 14.47 3.07
N HIS A 109 -2.72 13.44 3.19
CA HIS A 109 -2.07 13.10 4.46
C HIS A 109 -1.08 14.17 4.91
N THR A 110 -1.10 14.46 6.19
CA THR A 110 -0.10 15.29 6.86
C THR A 110 1.25 14.57 6.95
N GLU A 111 2.34 15.30 7.17
CA GLU A 111 3.67 14.72 7.37
C GLU A 111 3.70 13.68 8.50
N ALA A 112 2.95 13.91 9.58
CA ALA A 112 2.89 12.98 10.71
C ALA A 112 2.20 11.66 10.33
N GLU A 113 1.13 11.73 9.53
CA GLU A 113 0.43 10.55 9.01
C GLU A 113 1.32 9.78 8.03
N ILE A 114 1.97 10.47 7.10
CA ILE A 114 2.91 9.87 6.15
C ILE A 114 4.02 9.12 6.90
N PHE A 115 4.66 9.78 7.88
CA PHE A 115 5.70 9.16 8.70
C PHE A 115 5.20 7.88 9.39
N ASN A 116 4.02 7.95 10.01
CA ASN A 116 3.45 6.82 10.74
C ASN A 116 3.06 5.67 9.78
N HIS A 117 2.50 5.97 8.61
CA HIS A 117 2.14 4.97 7.59
C HIS A 117 3.37 4.23 7.09
N ILE A 118 4.42 4.95 6.65
CA ILE A 118 5.66 4.31 6.18
C ILE A 118 6.29 3.48 7.31
N LYS A 119 6.36 4.02 8.53
CA LYS A 119 6.90 3.32 9.69
C LYS A 119 6.13 2.02 10.00
N THR A 120 4.81 2.05 9.89
CA THR A 120 3.95 0.87 10.09
C THR A 120 4.25 -0.19 9.04
N ILE A 121 4.34 0.21 7.76
CA ILE A 121 4.63 -0.70 6.65
C ILE A 121 6.01 -1.34 6.79
N LEU A 122 7.05 -0.56 7.10
CA LEU A 122 8.41 -1.06 7.31
C LEU A 122 8.54 -2.02 8.50
N ARG A 123 7.60 -1.98 9.45
CA ARG A 123 7.48 -2.95 10.55
C ARG A 123 6.63 -4.16 10.19
N GLY A 124 6.19 -4.26 8.94
CA GLY A 124 5.36 -5.32 8.42
C GLY A 124 3.87 -5.19 8.76
N GLY A 125 3.39 -4.00 9.16
CA GLY A 125 1.97 -3.68 9.24
C GLY A 125 1.40 -3.33 7.86
N ALA A 126 0.08 -3.16 7.80
CA ALA A 126 -0.63 -2.68 6.62
C ALA A 126 -1.65 -1.62 7.04
N PRO A 127 -1.58 -0.39 6.51
CA PRO A 127 -2.57 0.63 6.80
C PRO A 127 -3.90 0.28 6.13
N ILE A 128 -5.00 0.59 6.82
CA ILE A 128 -6.34 0.40 6.26
C ILE A 128 -7.25 1.51 6.78
N HIS A 129 -8.06 2.08 5.90
CA HIS A 129 -9.05 3.10 6.20
C HIS A 129 -10.47 2.59 5.92
N ASP A 130 -11.47 3.32 6.40
CA ASP A 130 -12.88 2.96 6.35
C ASP A 130 -13.40 2.67 4.93
N ALA A 131 -13.13 3.57 3.97
CA ALA A 131 -13.57 3.39 2.59
C ALA A 131 -12.96 2.13 1.93
N LEU A 132 -11.69 1.80 2.21
CA LEU A 132 -11.08 0.56 1.72
C LEU A 132 -11.74 -0.66 2.37
N ALA A 133 -12.01 -0.61 3.68
CA ALA A 133 -12.69 -1.71 4.38
C ALA A 133 -14.10 -1.95 3.81
N GLN A 134 -14.88 -0.88 3.58
CA GLN A 134 -16.19 -0.94 2.91
C GLN A 134 -16.09 -1.54 1.51
N TYR A 135 -15.08 -1.11 0.73
CA TYR A 135 -14.85 -1.64 -0.62
C TYR A 135 -14.56 -3.15 -0.60
N ILE A 136 -13.70 -3.62 0.31
CA ILE A 136 -13.35 -5.05 0.45
C ILE A 136 -14.60 -5.86 0.83
N LEU A 137 -15.41 -5.38 1.78
CA LEU A 137 -16.64 -6.04 2.18
C LEU A 137 -17.66 -6.12 1.04
N SER A 138 -17.84 -5.03 0.28
CA SER A 138 -18.74 -5.01 -0.88
C SER A 138 -18.22 -5.87 -2.04
N TYR A 139 -16.90 -5.96 -2.24
CA TYR A 139 -16.29 -6.85 -3.21
C TYR A 139 -16.55 -8.33 -2.87
N GLN A 140 -16.44 -8.70 -1.59
CA GLN A 140 -16.76 -10.05 -1.10
C GLN A 140 -18.22 -10.45 -1.43
N LEU A 141 -19.15 -9.49 -1.36
CA LEU A 141 -20.57 -9.71 -1.69
C LEU A 141 -20.87 -9.73 -3.19
N GLY A 142 -19.87 -9.53 -4.05
CA GLY A 142 -20.00 -9.56 -5.50
C GLY A 142 -20.62 -8.31 -6.12
N PHE A 143 -20.70 -7.19 -5.39
CA PHE A 143 -21.25 -5.93 -5.91
C PHE A 143 -20.32 -5.24 -6.92
N HIS A 144 -19.04 -5.56 -6.96
CA HIS A 144 -18.06 -5.00 -7.90
C HIS A 144 -17.78 -5.99 -9.05
N LYS A 145 -18.72 -6.11 -9.99
CA LYS A 145 -18.45 -6.77 -11.28
C LYS A 145 -17.62 -5.80 -12.14
N THR A 146 -16.32 -5.97 -12.15
CA THR A 146 -15.46 -5.32 -13.13
C THR A 146 -15.85 -5.80 -14.53
N GLN A 147 -16.05 -4.87 -15.47
CA GLN A 147 -16.37 -5.13 -16.90
C GLN A 147 -15.19 -5.75 -17.69
N SER A 148 -14.22 -6.36 -17.02
CA SER A 148 -13.09 -7.03 -17.66
C SER A 148 -13.38 -8.53 -17.74
N THR A 149 -13.80 -8.94 -18.91
CA THR A 149 -13.84 -10.34 -19.35
C THR A 149 -12.54 -11.08 -19.03
N THR A 150 -12.67 -12.25 -18.38
CA THR A 150 -11.71 -13.36 -18.30
C THR A 150 -10.98 -13.66 -16.98
N LYS A 151 -11.43 -13.24 -15.80
CA LYS A 151 -11.10 -14.00 -14.59
C LYS A 151 -12.38 -14.15 -13.76
N ILE A 152 -12.71 -15.39 -13.43
CA ILE A 152 -13.72 -15.74 -12.44
C ILE A 152 -13.32 -15.02 -11.15
N ASN A 153 -14.05 -13.96 -10.77
CA ASN A 153 -13.87 -13.27 -9.49
C ASN A 153 -14.12 -14.29 -8.37
N GLN A 154 -13.06 -14.92 -7.90
CA GLN A 154 -13.17 -15.73 -6.69
C GLN A 154 -13.44 -14.76 -5.53
N PRO A 155 -14.44 -15.03 -4.68
CA PRO A 155 -14.70 -14.20 -3.52
C PRO A 155 -13.51 -14.25 -2.56
N ILE A 156 -13.15 -13.11 -1.97
CA ILE A 156 -12.12 -13.06 -0.93
C ILE A 156 -12.58 -13.95 0.23
N GLN A 157 -11.81 -14.98 0.55
CA GLN A 157 -12.13 -15.88 1.67
C GLN A 157 -11.65 -15.27 2.99
N LEU A 158 -12.43 -14.38 3.56
CA LEU A 158 -12.16 -13.81 4.88
C LEU A 158 -12.55 -14.81 5.98
N THR A 159 -11.74 -14.88 7.03
CA THR A 159 -12.14 -15.53 8.27
C THR A 159 -13.17 -14.68 9.03
N ALA A 160 -13.91 -15.25 9.97
CA ALA A 160 -14.89 -14.51 10.77
C ALA A 160 -14.24 -13.30 11.47
N ILE A 161 -13.06 -13.48 12.05
CA ILE A 161 -12.33 -12.38 12.73
C ILE A 161 -11.86 -11.29 11.77
N GLU A 162 -11.44 -11.64 10.57
CA GLU A 162 -11.04 -10.65 9.54
C GLU A 162 -12.25 -9.85 9.05
N HIS A 163 -13.40 -10.51 8.87
CA HIS A 163 -14.65 -9.86 8.53
C HIS A 163 -15.10 -8.88 9.63
N ASP A 164 -15.04 -9.30 10.90
CA ASP A 164 -15.40 -8.46 12.03
C ASP A 164 -14.47 -7.24 12.15
N ILE A 165 -13.17 -7.43 11.98
CA ILE A 165 -12.19 -6.34 11.96
C ILE A 165 -12.51 -5.35 10.84
N LEU A 166 -12.76 -5.82 9.61
CA LEU A 166 -13.11 -4.95 8.49
C LEU A 166 -14.41 -4.18 8.75
N LYS A 167 -15.41 -4.81 9.37
CA LYS A 167 -16.65 -4.15 9.74
C LYS A 167 -16.40 -3.03 10.75
N LEU A 168 -15.62 -3.28 11.80
CA LEU A 168 -15.29 -2.25 12.78
C LEU A 168 -14.47 -1.09 12.17
N ILE A 169 -13.55 -1.39 11.22
CA ILE A 169 -12.83 -0.34 10.49
C ILE A 169 -13.78 0.45 9.59
N SER A 170 -14.72 -0.21 8.91
CA SER A 170 -15.72 0.45 8.07
C SER A 170 -16.66 1.37 8.87
N ASP A 171 -16.82 1.10 10.16
CA ASP A 171 -17.55 1.93 11.13
C ASP A 171 -16.67 3.06 11.72
N GLY A 172 -15.42 3.23 11.21
CA GLY A 172 -14.51 4.31 11.58
C GLY A 172 -13.61 4.03 12.80
N LEU A 173 -13.57 2.80 13.30
CA LEU A 173 -12.68 2.46 14.42
C LEU A 173 -11.24 2.29 13.95
N SER A 174 -10.29 2.89 14.69
CA SER A 174 -8.87 2.63 14.45
C SER A 174 -8.44 1.24 14.93
N PRO A 175 -7.37 0.65 14.36
CA PRO A 175 -6.85 -0.64 14.83
C PRO A 175 -6.54 -0.69 16.33
N GLN A 176 -6.14 0.44 16.92
CA GLN A 176 -5.90 0.57 18.37
C GLN A 176 -7.19 0.42 19.16
N HIS A 177 -8.27 1.09 18.75
CA HIS A 177 -9.59 0.97 19.40
C HIS A 177 -10.18 -0.43 19.25
N ILE A 178 -10.00 -1.05 18.08
CA ILE A 178 -10.43 -2.43 17.84
C ILE A 178 -9.68 -3.40 18.77
N ALA A 179 -8.37 -3.24 18.91
CA ALA A 179 -7.56 -4.05 19.83
C ALA A 179 -8.05 -3.94 21.29
N GLN A 180 -8.39 -2.72 21.73
CA GLN A 180 -8.95 -2.49 23.07
C GLN A 180 -10.34 -3.13 23.21
N GLN A 181 -11.22 -2.93 22.23
CA GLN A 181 -12.58 -3.49 22.26
C GLN A 181 -12.60 -5.01 22.25
N MET A 182 -11.73 -5.63 21.45
CA MET A 182 -11.61 -7.09 21.36
C MET A 182 -10.72 -7.69 22.48
N THR A 183 -10.13 -6.87 23.33
CA THR A 183 -9.23 -7.29 24.43
C THR A 183 -8.05 -8.12 23.90
N VAL A 184 -7.47 -7.70 22.78
CA VAL A 184 -6.30 -8.33 22.17
C VAL A 184 -5.16 -7.31 21.95
N ALA A 185 -3.94 -7.79 21.81
CA ALA A 185 -2.81 -6.91 21.51
C ALA A 185 -2.92 -6.34 20.08
N LEU A 186 -2.52 -5.07 19.91
CA LEU A 186 -2.58 -4.35 18.62
C LEU A 186 -1.91 -5.13 17.48
N TYR A 187 -0.73 -5.73 17.72
CA TYR A 187 -0.01 -6.50 16.70
C TYR A 187 -0.81 -7.67 16.11
N LYS A 188 -1.81 -8.22 16.86
CA LYS A 188 -2.70 -9.26 16.35
C LYS A 188 -3.69 -8.68 15.34
N ILE A 189 -4.26 -7.51 15.63
CA ILE A 189 -5.14 -6.79 14.68
C ILE A 189 -4.37 -6.43 13.41
N GLU A 190 -3.16 -5.86 13.54
CA GLU A 190 -2.28 -5.56 12.41
C GLU A 190 -1.93 -6.83 11.60
N GLY A 191 -1.73 -7.96 12.28
CA GLY A 191 -1.52 -9.26 11.65
C GLY A 191 -2.71 -9.70 10.80
N HIS A 192 -3.94 -9.56 11.31
CA HIS A 192 -5.16 -9.86 10.53
C HIS A 192 -5.31 -8.92 9.33
N ILE A 193 -5.04 -7.63 9.48
CA ILE A 193 -5.09 -6.68 8.36
C ILE A 193 -4.07 -7.07 7.28
N ARG A 194 -2.85 -7.46 7.66
CA ARG A 194 -1.84 -7.96 6.72
C ARG A 194 -2.32 -9.23 5.98
N ASN A 195 -2.94 -10.16 6.68
CA ASN A 195 -3.51 -11.37 6.07
C ASN A 195 -4.62 -11.02 5.06
N ILE A 196 -5.44 -10.02 5.33
CA ILE A 196 -6.43 -9.50 4.38
C ILE A 196 -5.75 -9.00 3.11
N TYR A 197 -4.68 -8.20 3.22
CA TYR A 197 -3.90 -7.73 2.07
C TYR A 197 -3.33 -8.90 1.25
N GLN A 198 -2.76 -9.90 1.91
CA GLN A 198 -2.25 -11.10 1.24
C GLN A 198 -3.36 -11.82 0.46
N LYS A 199 -4.54 -11.99 1.06
CA LYS A 199 -5.69 -12.62 0.38
C LYS A 199 -6.14 -11.85 -0.85
N ILE A 200 -6.10 -10.51 -0.82
CA ILE A 200 -6.40 -9.67 -1.97
C ILE A 200 -5.34 -9.81 -3.06
N THR A 201 -4.07 -9.91 -2.70
CA THR A 201 -2.95 -10.08 -3.65
C THR A 201 -3.03 -11.39 -4.42
N TYR A 202 -3.63 -12.44 -3.85
CA TYR A 202 -3.75 -13.77 -4.50
C TYR A 202 -5.09 -13.97 -5.25
N LEU A 203 -5.90 -12.92 -5.41
CA LEU A 203 -7.07 -12.93 -6.28
C LEU A 203 -6.68 -12.78 -7.76
#